data_e04f0be7220a6b0c20940a7aad85f542
#
_entry.id   e04f0be7220a6b0c20940a7aad85f542
#
_cell.length_a   1.000
_cell.length_b   1.000
_cell.length_c   1.000
_cell.angle_alpha   90.00
_cell.angle_beta   90.00
_cell.angle_gamma   90.00
#
_symmetry.space_group_name_H-M   'P 1'
#
loop_
_entity.id
_entity.type
_entity.pdbx_description
1 polymer ?
#
loop_
_entity_poly.entity_id
_entity_poly.type
_entity_poly.pdbx_seq_one_letter_code
_entity_poly.pdbx_strand_id
1 'polypeptide(L)' 'MSDISSKVVDNIVDKLGVDAAEVVPTASFTNDLGADSLDTVELIMEFEKEFEISIPDEDAEKITTVGDAITYISAKKN' A
#
# COMPACT_ATOMS: atom_id res chain seq x y z
N MET A 1 -11.81 -6.15 -11.58
CA MET A 1 -10.94 -6.85 -11.23
C MET A 1 -9.83 -6.29 -10.81
N SER A 2 -9.27 -6.66 -9.95
CA SER A 2 -8.42 -5.88 -9.37
C SER A 2 -7.14 -6.50 -9.21
N ASP A 3 -6.39 -6.63 -10.26
CA ASP A 3 -5.01 -6.99 -10.18
C ASP A 3 -4.24 -6.02 -9.31
N ILE A 4 -4.58 -4.74 -9.36
CA ILE A 4 -3.93 -3.74 -8.51
C ILE A 4 -4.19 -4.06 -7.06
N SER A 5 -5.43 -4.34 -6.71
CA SER A 5 -5.79 -4.67 -5.34
C SER A 5 -5.05 -5.91 -4.84
N SER A 6 -4.99 -6.95 -5.67
CA SER A 6 -4.30 -8.18 -5.31
C SER A 6 -2.81 -7.95 -5.10
N LYS A 7 -2.19 -7.18 -5.96
CA LYS A 7 -0.76 -6.91 -5.85
C LYS A 7 -0.44 -6.05 -4.64
N VAL A 8 -1.31 -5.09 -4.33
CA VAL A 8 -1.13 -4.28 -3.13
C VAL A 8 -1.19 -5.16 -1.89
N VAL A 9 -2.18 -6.04 -1.83
CA VAL A 9 -2.31 -6.94 -0.68
C VAL A 9 -1.08 -7.84 -0.56
N ASP A 10 -0.63 -8.41 -1.68
CA ASP A 10 0.53 -9.29 -1.66
C ASP A 10 1.78 -8.58 -1.16
N ASN A 11 1.99 -7.35 -1.61
CA ASN A 11 3.15 -6.58 -1.16
C ASN A 11 3.08 -6.28 0.33
N ILE A 12 1.90 -5.96 0.83
CA ILE A 12 1.74 -5.67 2.25
C ILE A 12 1.96 -6.92 3.09
N VAL A 13 1.43 -8.04 2.66
CA VAL A 13 1.61 -9.31 3.37
C VAL A 13 3.09 -9.66 3.44
N ASP A 14 3.78 -9.54 2.32
CA ASP A 14 5.21 -9.83 2.29
C ASP A 14 6.02 -8.89 3.15
N LYS A 15 5.73 -7.61 3.09
CA LYS A 15 6.54 -6.62 3.77
C LYS A 15 6.30 -6.60 5.27
N LEU A 16 5.05 -6.70 5.68
CA LEU A 16 4.70 -6.56 7.09
C LEU A 16 4.51 -7.90 7.80
N GLY A 17 4.44 -8.98 7.05
CA GLY A 17 4.26 -10.30 7.66
C GLY A 17 2.91 -10.49 8.31
N VAL A 18 1.87 -9.86 7.74
CA VAL A 18 0.51 -9.98 8.27
C VAL A 18 -0.31 -10.91 7.38
N ASP A 19 -1.44 -11.36 7.89
CA ASP A 19 -2.33 -12.22 7.10
C ASP A 19 -3.09 -11.39 6.08
N ALA A 20 -3.33 -11.98 4.92
CA ALA A 20 -4.11 -11.30 3.89
C ALA A 20 -5.49 -10.90 4.39
N ALA A 21 -6.06 -11.68 5.31
CA ALA A 21 -7.37 -11.37 5.87
C ALA A 21 -7.38 -10.07 6.66
N GLU A 22 -6.22 -9.63 7.14
CA GLU A 22 -6.11 -8.38 7.88
C GLU A 22 -5.95 -7.18 6.96
N VAL A 23 -5.62 -7.43 5.71
CA VAL A 23 -5.34 -6.36 4.75
C VAL A 23 -6.64 -6.02 4.05
N VAL A 24 -7.46 -5.21 4.70
CA VAL A 24 -8.76 -4.79 4.18
C VAL A 24 -8.68 -3.29 3.86
N PRO A 25 -9.56 -2.79 3.00
CA PRO A 25 -9.44 -1.38 2.56
C PRO A 25 -9.43 -0.35 3.69
N THR A 26 -10.11 -0.65 4.79
CA THR A 26 -10.16 0.29 5.91
C THR A 26 -8.99 0.14 6.87
N ALA A 27 -8.14 -0.87 6.68
CA ALA A 27 -7.02 -1.08 7.60
C ALA A 27 -5.98 0.01 7.45
N SER A 28 -5.56 0.58 8.59
CA SER A 28 -4.51 1.58 8.62
C SER A 28 -3.16 0.87 8.68
N PHE A 29 -2.20 1.32 7.89
CA PHE A 29 -0.88 0.68 7.90
C PHE A 29 -0.25 0.71 9.28
N THR A 30 -0.37 1.83 9.98
CA THR A 30 0.28 1.96 11.28
C THR A 30 -0.58 1.44 12.42
N ASN A 31 -1.88 1.73 12.41
CA ASN A 31 -2.74 1.37 13.52
C ASN A 31 -3.20 -0.08 13.48
N ASP A 32 -3.53 -0.57 12.30
CA ASP A 32 -4.09 -1.91 12.18
C ASP A 32 -3.06 -2.96 11.80
N LEU A 33 -2.09 -2.59 10.99
CA LEU A 33 -1.11 -3.53 10.48
C LEU A 33 0.24 -3.42 11.18
N GLY A 34 0.39 -2.43 12.05
CA GLY A 34 1.60 -2.31 12.86
C GLY A 34 2.84 -1.83 12.14
N ALA A 35 2.68 -1.18 11.00
CA ALA A 35 3.83 -0.66 10.27
C ALA A 35 4.32 0.62 10.93
N ASP A 36 5.63 0.78 11.06
CA ASP A 36 6.16 2.05 11.51
C ASP A 36 6.49 2.91 10.30
N SER A 37 7.04 4.11 10.52
CA SER A 37 7.26 5.04 9.42
C SER A 37 8.25 4.49 8.40
N LEU A 38 9.23 3.73 8.83
CA LEU A 38 10.18 3.13 7.91
C LEU A 38 9.50 2.07 7.04
N ASP A 39 8.64 1.27 7.66
CA ASP A 39 7.91 0.24 6.93
C ASP A 39 7.00 0.85 5.88
N THR A 40 6.32 1.96 6.20
CA THR A 40 5.45 2.60 5.23
C THR A 40 6.24 3.18 4.07
N VAL A 41 7.41 3.76 4.33
CA VAL A 41 8.26 4.28 3.26
C VAL A 41 8.68 3.13 2.34
N GLU A 42 9.07 2.00 2.92
CA GLU A 42 9.49 0.86 2.11
C GLU A 42 8.34 0.28 1.30
N LEU A 43 7.13 0.28 1.88
CA LEU A 43 5.96 -0.17 1.15
C LEU A 43 5.68 0.72 -0.06
N ILE A 44 5.79 2.02 0.12
CA ILE A 44 5.59 2.97 -0.97
C ILE A 44 6.60 2.69 -2.08
N MET A 45 7.85 2.45 -1.72
CA MET A 45 8.88 2.14 -2.70
C MET A 45 8.57 0.84 -3.45
N GLU A 46 8.05 -0.16 -2.74
CA GLU A 46 7.66 -1.41 -3.38
C GLU A 46 6.53 -1.19 -4.37
N PHE A 47 5.55 -0.35 -4.01
CA PHE A 47 4.47 -0.04 -4.92
C PHE A 47 4.99 0.66 -6.16
N GLU A 48 5.95 1.56 -6.00
CA GLU A 48 6.53 2.25 -7.14
C GLU A 48 7.19 1.27 -8.10
N LYS A 49 7.89 0.30 -7.55
CA LYS A 49 8.56 -0.71 -8.38
C LYS A 49 7.54 -1.66 -9.02
N GLU A 50 6.58 -2.12 -8.24
CA GLU A 50 5.62 -3.11 -8.71
C GLU A 50 4.76 -2.56 -9.83
N PHE A 51 4.34 -1.30 -9.71
CA PHE A 51 3.41 -0.70 -10.65
C PHE A 51 4.07 0.28 -11.62
N GLU A 52 5.38 0.48 -11.48
CA GLU A 52 6.14 1.39 -12.36
C GLU A 52 5.55 2.79 -12.36
N ILE A 53 5.32 3.32 -11.17
CA ILE A 53 4.79 4.67 -10.98
C ILE A 53 5.68 5.43 -10.02
N SER A 54 5.48 6.74 -9.94
CA SER A 54 6.17 7.57 -8.97
C SER A 54 5.18 8.10 -7.97
N ILE A 55 5.53 8.03 -6.70
CA ILE A 55 4.69 8.53 -5.63
C ILE A 55 5.49 9.58 -4.86
N PRO A 56 5.19 10.87 -5.08
CA PRO A 56 5.89 11.93 -4.34
C PRO A 56 5.65 11.82 -2.85
N ASP A 57 6.58 12.34 -2.05
CA ASP A 57 6.47 12.26 -0.60
C ASP A 57 5.17 12.85 -0.08
N GLU A 58 4.72 13.98 -0.64
CA GLU A 58 3.50 14.58 -0.15
C GLU A 58 2.29 13.72 -0.44
N ASP A 59 2.30 12.96 -1.52
CA ASP A 59 1.22 12.02 -1.80
C ASP A 59 1.33 10.80 -0.91
N ALA A 60 2.55 10.34 -0.66
CA ALA A 60 2.76 9.19 0.23
C ALA A 60 2.20 9.46 1.62
N GLU A 61 2.30 10.69 2.09
CA GLU A 61 1.76 11.04 3.41
C GLU A 61 0.25 10.91 3.48
N LYS A 62 -0.41 10.97 2.35
CA LYS A 62 -1.87 10.85 2.32
C LYS A 62 -2.32 9.40 2.22
N ILE A 63 -1.41 8.50 1.94
CA ILE A 63 -1.73 7.09 1.81
C ILE A 63 -1.58 6.47 3.20
N THR A 64 -2.69 6.43 3.94
CA THR A 64 -2.66 5.95 5.32
C THR A 64 -3.37 4.61 5.49
N THR A 65 -4.24 4.24 4.55
CA THR A 65 -4.94 2.96 4.62
C THR A 65 -4.69 2.17 3.34
N VAL A 66 -5.03 0.90 3.39
CA VAL A 66 -4.90 0.01 2.24
C VAL A 66 -5.74 0.55 1.07
N GLY A 67 -6.96 1.00 1.36
CA GLY A 67 -7.83 1.56 0.34
C GLY A 67 -7.25 2.80 -0.31
N ASP A 68 -6.60 3.65 0.48
CA ASP A 68 -5.95 4.84 -0.05
C ASP A 68 -4.88 4.46 -1.06
N ALA A 69 -4.09 3.43 -0.73
CA ALA A 69 -3.04 2.97 -1.63
C ALA A 69 -3.64 2.43 -2.93
N ILE A 70 -4.68 1.63 -2.83
CA ILE A 70 -5.30 1.04 -4.01
C ILE A 70 -5.89 2.15 -4.90
N THR A 71 -6.57 3.11 -4.29
CA THR A 71 -7.18 4.22 -5.02
C THR A 71 -6.11 5.05 -5.73
N TYR A 72 -5.03 5.36 -5.02
CA TYR A 72 -3.96 6.18 -5.59
C TYR A 72 -3.32 5.47 -6.78
N ILE A 73 -2.98 4.21 -6.61
CA ILE A 73 -2.31 3.44 -7.65
C ILE A 73 -3.23 3.27 -8.86
N SER A 74 -4.51 3.00 -8.61
CA SER A 74 -5.49 2.85 -9.70
C SER A 74 -5.57 4.13 -10.53
N ALA A 75 -5.55 5.28 -9.87
CA ALA A 75 -5.61 6.55 -10.56
C ALA A 75 -4.35 6.79 -11.39
N LYS A 76 -3.19 6.38 -10.86
CA LYS A 76 -1.94 6.56 -11.59
C LYS A 76 -1.82 5.64 -12.79
N LYS A 77 -2.34 4.43 -12.68
CA LYS A 77 -2.22 3.46 -13.76
C LYS A 77 -3.22 3.72 -14.89
N ASN A 78 -4.26 4.46 -14.61
CA ASN A 78 -5.20 4.81 -15.67
C ASN A 78 -4.70 6.01 -16.48
#